data_9e0b81fe50cf8a67808f0d2aa7697e0a
#
_entry.id   9e0b81fe50cf8a67808f0d2aa7697e0a
#
_cell.length_a   1.000
_cell.length_b   1.000
_cell.length_c   1.000
_cell.angle_alpha   90.00
_cell.angle_beta   90.00
_cell.angle_gamma   90.00
#
_symmetry.space_group_name_H-M   'P 1'
#
loop_
_entity.id
_entity.type
_entity.pdbx_description
1 polymer ?
#
loop_
_entity_poly.entity_id
_entity_poly.type
_entity_poly.pdbx_seq_one_letter_code
_entity_poly.pdbx_strand_id
1 'polypeptide(L)'
;MAAEGRMEWGGHETWYRVVGELDPDAQQTPVVICHGGPGAAHDYCEPIADLTRFGRACVLYGQLGCGRSGLLPDAPAEFWTPRLFKDELSELVRHLGIADRYAVVGQSWGGMLAMDYALEHPAGLQAIVVADSPASMTLWVSEAN
;
A
#
# COMPACT_ATOMS: atom_id res chain seq x y z
N MET A 1 -7.05 16.91 8.35
CA MET A 1 -8.06 16.85 7.26
C MET A 1 -7.85 15.56 6.49
N ALA A 2 -8.86 15.06 5.80
CA ALA A 2 -8.69 13.92 4.88
C ALA A 2 -8.95 14.40 3.45
N ALA A 3 -8.08 14.04 2.50
CA ALA A 3 -8.22 14.36 1.09
C ALA A 3 -8.23 13.05 0.29
N GLU A 4 -9.17 12.92 -0.64
CA GLU A 4 -9.25 11.78 -1.54
C GLU A 4 -8.81 12.18 -2.95
N GLY A 5 -8.24 11.23 -3.67
CA GLY A 5 -7.83 11.42 -5.04
C GLY A 5 -7.78 10.12 -5.84
N ARG A 6 -7.42 10.27 -7.09
CA ARG A 6 -7.20 9.17 -8.02
C ARG A 6 -5.89 9.39 -8.76
N MET A 7 -5.13 8.34 -8.88
CA MET A 7 -3.87 8.31 -9.60
C MET A 7 -4.07 7.53 -10.90
N GLU A 8 -3.80 8.18 -12.01
CA GLU A 8 -3.73 7.52 -13.33
C GLU A 8 -2.30 7.02 -13.57
N TRP A 9 -2.15 5.74 -13.88
CA TRP A 9 -0.85 5.13 -14.16
C TRP A 9 -0.98 3.91 -15.06
N GLY A 10 -0.12 3.76 -16.05
CA GLY A 10 -0.09 2.61 -16.93
C GLY A 10 -1.43 2.26 -17.62
N GLY A 11 -2.33 3.22 -17.79
CA GLY A 11 -3.70 3.01 -18.28
C GLY A 11 -4.68 2.51 -17.20
N HIS A 12 -4.28 2.53 -15.94
CA HIS A 12 -5.08 2.11 -14.79
C HIS A 12 -5.37 3.30 -13.88
N GLU A 13 -6.32 3.11 -12.96
CA GLU A 13 -6.71 4.10 -11.97
C GLU A 13 -6.65 3.51 -10.55
N THR A 14 -5.91 4.16 -9.66
CA THR A 14 -5.83 3.82 -8.24
C THR A 14 -6.44 4.92 -7.40
N TRP A 15 -7.44 4.59 -6.60
CA TRP A 15 -8.00 5.48 -5.60
C TRP A 15 -7.14 5.51 -4.34
N TYR A 16 -6.98 6.70 -3.77
CA TYR A 16 -6.31 6.87 -2.48
C TYR A 16 -7.00 7.92 -1.61
N ARG A 17 -6.70 7.86 -0.30
CA ARG A 17 -7.07 8.87 0.68
C ARG A 17 -5.89 9.19 1.57
N VAL A 18 -5.58 10.48 1.67
CA VAL A 18 -4.59 11.00 2.62
C VAL A 18 -5.32 11.46 3.87
N VAL A 19 -4.91 10.95 5.03
CA VAL A 19 -5.35 11.39 6.36
C VAL A 19 -4.19 12.12 7.02
N GLY A 20 -4.41 13.35 7.43
CA GLY A 20 -3.34 14.27 7.83
C GLY A 20 -2.89 15.17 6.69
N GLU A 21 -1.66 15.61 6.71
CA GLU A 21 -1.06 16.48 5.70
C GLU A 21 0.29 15.92 5.26
N LEU A 22 0.46 15.75 3.96
CA LEU A 22 1.74 15.39 3.36
C LEU A 22 2.60 16.64 3.22
N ASP A 23 3.38 16.92 4.24
CA ASP A 23 4.32 18.05 4.28
C ASP A 23 5.74 17.50 4.11
N PRO A 24 6.48 17.93 3.05
CA PRO A 24 7.87 17.50 2.84
C PRO A 24 8.81 17.91 3.97
N ASP A 25 8.50 18.99 4.69
CA ASP A 25 9.28 19.48 5.82
C ASP A 25 8.85 18.88 7.16
N ALA A 26 7.79 18.06 7.20
CA ALA A 26 7.36 17.40 8.41
C ALA A 26 8.46 16.53 9.01
N GLN A 27 8.62 16.55 10.34
CA GLN A 27 9.57 15.68 11.01
C GLN A 27 9.18 14.19 10.93
N GLN A 28 7.91 13.91 10.87
CA GLN A 28 7.37 12.55 10.88
C GLN A 28 7.26 11.98 9.45
N THR A 29 7.84 10.80 9.26
CA THR A 29 7.74 10.05 8.01
C THR A 29 6.29 9.66 7.74
N PRO A 30 5.71 9.99 6.56
CA PRO A 30 4.37 9.54 6.18
C PRO A 30 4.31 8.02 6.01
N VAL A 31 3.13 7.46 6.19
CA VAL A 31 2.90 6.01 6.16
C VAL A 31 1.93 5.66 5.05
N VAL A 32 2.32 4.75 4.17
CA VAL A 32 1.42 4.13 3.17
C VAL A 32 0.91 2.80 3.72
N ILE A 33 -0.40 2.60 3.67
CA ILE A 33 -1.08 1.45 4.25
C ILE A 33 -1.53 0.52 3.12
N CYS A 34 -0.90 -0.66 3.05
CA CYS A 34 -1.21 -1.71 2.09
C CYS A 34 -2.17 -2.72 2.72
N HIS A 35 -3.40 -2.77 2.21
CA HIS A 35 -4.42 -3.72 2.67
C HIS A 35 -4.12 -5.16 2.21
N GLY A 36 -4.80 -6.11 2.82
CA GLY A 36 -4.69 -7.53 2.53
C GLY A 36 -5.53 -8.00 1.34
N GLY A 37 -5.64 -9.30 1.23
CA GLY A 37 -6.30 -10.02 0.15
C GLY A 37 -5.30 -10.98 -0.53
N PRO A 38 -4.89 -10.77 -1.79
CA PRO A 38 -5.36 -9.73 -2.74
C PRO A 38 -6.89 -9.80 -2.96
N GLY A 39 -7.49 -8.62 -3.23
CA GLY A 39 -8.94 -8.53 -3.50
C GLY A 39 -9.79 -8.00 -2.34
N ALA A 40 -9.20 -7.72 -1.16
CA ALA A 40 -9.88 -6.95 -0.10
C ALA A 40 -9.92 -5.45 -0.46
N ALA A 41 -10.31 -4.61 0.48
CA ALA A 41 -10.27 -3.16 0.32
C ALA A 41 -9.63 -2.50 1.55
N HIS A 42 -9.42 -1.20 1.49
CA HIS A 42 -8.72 -0.44 2.53
C HIS A 42 -9.51 -0.28 3.83
N ASP A 43 -10.82 -0.50 3.83
CA ASP A 43 -11.78 -0.09 4.87
C ASP A 43 -11.39 -0.61 6.26
N TYR A 44 -11.05 -1.88 6.36
CA TYR A 44 -10.67 -2.49 7.65
C TYR A 44 -9.29 -2.04 8.15
N CYS A 45 -8.48 -1.41 7.29
CA CYS A 45 -7.19 -0.81 7.65
C CYS A 45 -7.33 0.64 8.14
N GLU A 46 -8.52 1.24 8.08
CA GLU A 46 -8.74 2.63 8.51
C GLU A 46 -8.25 2.93 9.93
N PRO A 47 -8.37 2.05 10.93
CA PRO A 47 -7.84 2.31 12.27
C PRO A 47 -6.33 2.56 12.32
N ILE A 48 -5.56 2.08 11.33
CA ILE A 48 -4.11 2.35 11.25
C ILE A 48 -3.85 3.84 11.01
N ALA A 49 -4.78 4.54 10.35
CA ALA A 49 -4.68 5.98 10.12
C ALA A 49 -4.80 6.83 11.41
N ASP A 50 -5.13 6.23 12.56
CA ASP A 50 -5.03 6.88 13.88
C ASP A 50 -3.59 7.29 14.22
N LEU A 51 -2.58 6.80 13.50
CA LEU A 51 -1.20 7.30 13.58
C LEU A 51 -1.09 8.82 13.30
N THR A 52 -2.09 9.40 12.65
CA THR A 52 -2.19 10.85 12.47
C THR A 52 -2.29 11.63 13.78
N ARG A 53 -2.77 11.01 14.85
CA ARG A 53 -2.79 11.60 16.21
C ARG A 53 -1.38 11.84 16.75
N PHE A 54 -0.38 11.19 16.15
CA PHE A 54 1.03 11.33 16.49
C PHE A 54 1.80 12.15 15.44
N GLY A 55 1.07 12.90 14.60
CA GLY A 55 1.66 13.78 13.58
C GLY A 55 2.12 13.08 12.29
N ARG A 56 1.79 11.80 12.08
CA ARG A 56 2.14 11.07 10.85
C ARG A 56 1.00 11.15 9.86
N ALA A 57 1.24 11.68 8.67
CA ALA A 57 0.30 11.55 7.58
C ALA A 57 0.18 10.07 7.16
N CYS A 58 -1.04 9.62 6.88
CA CYS A 58 -1.33 8.26 6.45
C CYS A 58 -2.00 8.26 5.09
N VAL A 59 -1.55 7.38 4.21
CA VAL A 59 -2.12 7.14 2.89
C VAL A 59 -2.78 5.77 2.88
N LEU A 60 -4.09 5.77 2.73
CA LEU A 60 -4.88 4.57 2.44
C LEU A 60 -5.11 4.52 0.93
N TYR A 61 -5.03 3.37 0.31
CA TYR A 61 -5.39 3.22 -1.11
C TYR A 61 -6.08 1.88 -1.36
N GLY A 62 -6.91 1.81 -2.37
CA GLY A 62 -7.40 0.55 -2.90
C GLY A 62 -6.40 0.06 -3.93
N GLN A 63 -5.83 -1.13 -3.75
CA GLN A 63 -5.00 -1.73 -4.79
C GLN A 63 -5.82 -1.95 -6.06
N LEU A 64 -5.17 -1.97 -7.22
CA LEU A 64 -5.83 -2.17 -8.50
C LEU A 64 -6.74 -3.40 -8.47
N GLY A 65 -7.93 -3.28 -9.01
CA GLY A 65 -8.96 -4.32 -8.95
C GLY A 65 -9.74 -4.38 -7.63
N CYS A 66 -9.44 -3.50 -6.65
CA CYS A 66 -10.00 -3.56 -5.30
C CYS A 66 -10.71 -2.26 -4.91
N GLY A 67 -11.80 -2.41 -4.16
CA GLY A 67 -12.47 -1.30 -3.50
C GLY A 67 -12.94 -0.23 -4.48
N ARG A 68 -12.36 0.97 -4.38
CA ARG A 68 -12.72 2.16 -5.16
C ARG A 68 -11.79 2.42 -6.35
N SER A 69 -10.77 1.58 -6.53
CA SER A 69 -9.85 1.63 -7.68
C SER A 69 -10.46 1.00 -8.93
N GLY A 70 -9.79 1.18 -10.07
CA GLY A 70 -10.23 0.63 -11.35
C GLY A 70 -10.43 -0.88 -11.30
N LEU A 71 -11.61 -1.33 -11.68
CA LEU A 71 -11.93 -2.75 -11.79
C LEU A 71 -11.57 -3.25 -13.19
N LEU A 72 -10.96 -4.41 -13.28
CA LEU A 72 -10.53 -5.04 -14.53
C LEU A 72 -11.11 -6.47 -14.61
N PRO A 73 -12.44 -6.61 -14.78
CA PRO A 73 -13.11 -7.90 -14.71
C PRO A 73 -12.67 -8.89 -15.82
N ASP A 74 -12.19 -8.36 -16.94
CA ASP A 74 -11.75 -9.16 -18.09
C ASP A 74 -10.23 -9.39 -18.11
N ALA A 75 -9.50 -8.92 -17.11
CA ALA A 75 -8.05 -9.12 -17.05
C ALA A 75 -7.73 -10.62 -16.83
N PRO A 76 -6.84 -11.22 -17.63
CA PRO A 76 -6.47 -12.61 -17.46
C PRO A 76 -5.68 -12.83 -16.17
N ALA A 77 -5.62 -14.07 -15.68
CA ALA A 77 -4.96 -14.41 -14.42
C ALA A 77 -3.48 -13.99 -14.39
N GLU A 78 -2.80 -14.09 -15.53
CA GLU A 78 -1.37 -13.77 -15.69
C GLU A 78 -1.07 -12.26 -15.55
N PHE A 79 -2.10 -11.42 -15.66
CA PHE A 79 -1.98 -9.97 -15.42
C PHE A 79 -1.71 -9.66 -13.95
N TRP A 80 -2.28 -10.44 -13.04
CA TRP A 80 -2.23 -10.20 -11.61
C TRP A 80 -0.95 -10.76 -11.00
N THR A 81 0.10 -9.97 -10.98
CA THR A 81 1.42 -10.34 -10.49
C THR A 81 1.85 -9.49 -9.30
N PRO A 82 2.70 -9.99 -8.39
CA PRO A 82 3.30 -9.14 -7.34
C PRO A 82 4.01 -7.91 -7.93
N ARG A 83 4.59 -8.03 -9.11
CA ARG A 83 5.25 -6.92 -9.81
C ARG A 83 4.30 -5.77 -10.08
N LEU A 84 3.10 -6.06 -10.57
CA LEU A 84 2.07 -5.05 -10.84
C LEU A 84 1.78 -4.19 -9.60
N PHE A 85 1.60 -4.82 -8.44
CA PHE A 85 1.29 -4.13 -7.19
C PHE A 85 2.49 -3.36 -6.61
N LYS A 86 3.72 -3.84 -6.85
CA LYS A 86 4.94 -3.08 -6.52
C LYS A 86 5.08 -1.83 -7.38
N ASP A 87 4.79 -1.94 -8.67
CA ASP A 87 4.80 -0.80 -9.58
C ASP A 87 3.72 0.22 -9.19
N GLU A 88 2.50 -0.24 -8.85
CA GLU A 88 1.43 0.60 -8.32
C GLU A 88 1.88 1.39 -7.09
N LEU A 89 2.48 0.71 -6.10
CA LEU A 89 2.98 1.35 -4.88
C LEU A 89 4.06 2.39 -5.19
N SER A 90 4.97 2.08 -6.11
CA SER A 90 6.02 3.01 -6.55
C SER A 90 5.44 4.25 -7.23
N GLU A 91 4.44 4.07 -8.08
CA GLU A 91 3.74 5.18 -8.72
C GLU A 91 2.97 6.03 -7.71
N LEU A 92 2.33 5.39 -6.71
CA LEU A 92 1.57 6.10 -5.69
C LEU A 92 2.47 7.02 -4.85
N VAL A 93 3.61 6.54 -4.36
CA VAL A 93 4.52 7.38 -3.56
C VAL A 93 5.12 8.51 -4.40
N ARG A 94 5.34 8.29 -5.70
CA ARG A 94 5.80 9.32 -6.63
C ARG A 94 4.71 10.35 -6.92
N HIS A 95 3.49 9.91 -7.20
CA HIS A 95 2.33 10.76 -7.45
C HIS A 95 2.04 11.69 -6.26
N LEU A 96 2.23 11.19 -5.05
CA LEU A 96 1.99 11.94 -3.81
C LEU A 96 3.19 12.81 -3.39
N GLY A 97 4.31 12.78 -4.12
CA GLY A 97 5.51 13.55 -3.80
C GLY A 97 6.23 13.11 -2.53
N ILE A 98 6.06 11.85 -2.12
CA ILE A 98 6.70 11.30 -0.90
C ILE A 98 7.74 10.22 -1.20
N ALA A 99 8.13 10.05 -2.46
CA ALA A 99 9.06 9.00 -2.89
C ALA A 99 10.45 9.07 -2.21
N ASP A 100 10.83 10.25 -1.70
CA ASP A 100 12.12 10.44 -1.04
C ASP A 100 12.10 10.03 0.44
N ARG A 101 10.92 9.92 1.07
CA ARG A 101 10.79 9.55 2.48
C ARG A 101 9.39 9.06 2.83
N TYR A 102 9.24 7.78 3.03
CA TYR A 102 7.99 7.15 3.47
C TYR A 102 8.25 5.84 4.22
N ALA A 103 7.24 5.36 4.91
CA ALA A 103 7.20 4.01 5.48
C ALA A 103 5.97 3.27 4.94
N VAL A 104 5.99 1.95 5.00
CA VAL A 104 4.88 1.10 4.56
C VAL A 104 4.39 0.24 5.73
N VAL A 105 3.09 0.23 5.97
CA VAL A 105 2.42 -0.73 6.85
C VAL A 105 1.62 -1.68 5.97
N GLY A 106 1.94 -2.95 6.01
CA GLY A 106 1.24 -3.98 5.26
C GLY A 106 0.58 -5.01 6.16
N GLN A 107 -0.68 -5.31 5.90
CA GLN A 107 -1.45 -6.32 6.62
C GLN A 107 -1.75 -7.51 5.69
N SER A 108 -1.50 -8.74 6.15
CA SER A 108 -1.75 -9.96 5.39
C SER A 108 -1.02 -9.95 4.03
N TRP A 109 -1.71 -10.05 2.91
CA TRP A 109 -1.12 -9.87 1.58
C TRP A 109 -0.35 -8.54 1.46
N GLY A 110 -0.87 -7.45 2.03
CA GLY A 110 -0.17 -6.15 2.03
C GLY A 110 1.18 -6.20 2.73
N GLY A 111 1.34 -7.03 3.76
CA GLY A 111 2.63 -7.25 4.41
C GLY A 111 3.58 -8.09 3.57
N MET A 112 3.07 -9.08 2.83
CA MET A 112 3.87 -9.83 1.84
C MET A 112 4.37 -8.90 0.73
N LEU A 113 3.48 -8.04 0.22
CA LEU A 113 3.82 -7.01 -0.77
C LEU A 113 4.90 -6.06 -0.22
N ALA A 114 4.75 -5.58 1.02
CA ALA A 114 5.73 -4.69 1.65
C ALA A 114 7.11 -5.35 1.79
N MET A 115 7.17 -6.63 2.15
CA MET A 115 8.43 -7.37 2.23
C MET A 115 9.09 -7.52 0.86
N ASP A 116 8.32 -7.96 -0.16
CA ASP A 116 8.85 -8.13 -1.52
C ASP A 116 9.28 -6.79 -2.14
N TYR A 117 8.52 -5.72 -1.88
CA TYR A 117 8.86 -4.36 -2.29
C TYR A 117 10.15 -3.87 -1.64
N ALA A 118 10.34 -4.13 -0.34
CA ALA A 118 11.54 -3.70 0.39
C ALA A 118 12.82 -4.38 -0.12
N LEU A 119 12.73 -5.59 -0.70
CA LEU A 119 13.87 -6.29 -1.30
C LEU A 119 14.43 -5.56 -2.53
N GLU A 120 13.67 -4.67 -3.15
CA GLU A 120 14.14 -3.82 -4.25
C GLU A 120 14.91 -2.59 -3.77
N HIS A 121 15.00 -2.40 -2.45
CA HIS A 121 15.71 -1.29 -1.81
C HIS A 121 15.30 0.11 -2.33
N PRO A 122 13.99 0.47 -2.33
CA PRO A 122 13.56 1.80 -2.76
C PRO A 122 14.21 2.88 -1.89
N ALA A 123 14.85 3.87 -2.51
CA ALA A 123 15.72 4.82 -1.83
C ALA A 123 15.03 5.59 -0.68
N GLY A 124 13.75 5.93 -0.84
CA GLY A 124 12.99 6.68 0.16
C GLY A 124 12.27 5.83 1.21
N LEU A 125 12.28 4.50 1.08
CA LEU A 125 11.65 3.61 2.04
C LEU A 125 12.46 3.54 3.34
N GLN A 126 11.89 4.09 4.43
CA GLN A 126 12.56 4.17 5.71
C GLN A 126 12.31 2.96 6.62
N ALA A 127 11.11 2.38 6.53
CA ALA A 127 10.70 1.25 7.36
C ALA A 127 9.51 0.52 6.75
N ILE A 128 9.37 -0.75 7.12
CA ILE A 128 8.15 -1.51 6.90
C ILE A 128 7.63 -2.04 8.24
N VAL A 129 6.31 -2.09 8.37
CA VAL A 129 5.62 -2.82 9.43
C VAL A 129 4.83 -3.93 8.77
N VAL A 130 5.08 -5.16 9.21
CA VAL A 130 4.44 -6.36 8.69
C VAL A 130 3.49 -6.92 9.74
N ALA A 131 2.20 -6.88 9.45
CA ALA A 131 1.15 -7.29 10.36
C ALA A 131 0.41 -8.52 9.80
N ASP A 132 0.33 -9.58 10.60
CA ASP A 132 -0.41 -10.82 10.29
C ASP A 132 -0.09 -11.39 8.89
N SER A 133 1.18 -11.40 8.52
CA SER A 133 1.63 -11.76 7.18
C SER A 133 2.65 -12.90 7.23
N PRO A 134 2.47 -13.96 6.44
CA PRO A 134 3.47 -15.03 6.36
C PRO A 134 4.69 -14.59 5.54
N ALA A 135 5.87 -14.91 6.02
CA ALA A 135 7.12 -14.75 5.26
C ALA A 135 7.34 -15.88 4.24
N SER A 136 6.63 -16.99 4.39
CA SER A 136 6.69 -18.17 3.51
C SER A 136 5.30 -18.76 3.34
N MET A 137 4.79 -18.74 2.11
CA MET A 137 3.51 -19.38 1.78
C MET A 137 3.55 -20.88 1.97
N THR A 138 4.67 -21.54 1.66
CA THR A 138 4.82 -22.98 1.85
C THR A 138 4.69 -23.36 3.33
N LEU A 139 5.40 -22.64 4.20
CA LEU A 139 5.31 -22.87 5.64
C LEU A 139 3.91 -22.58 6.16
N TRP A 140 3.32 -21.43 5.78
CA TRP A 140 2.00 -21.02 6.22
C TRP A 140 0.92 -22.06 5.86
N VAL A 141 0.93 -22.56 4.62
CA VAL A 141 -0.03 -23.60 4.18
C VAL A 141 0.19 -24.91 4.92
N SER A 142 1.45 -25.31 5.21
CA SER A 142 1.74 -26.54 5.95
C SER A 142 1.30 -26.48 7.41
N GLU A 143 1.36 -25.31 8.04
CA GLU A 143 0.98 -25.12 9.45
C GLU A 143 -0.54 -24.85 9.63
N ALA A 144 -1.23 -24.46 8.56
CA ALA A 144 -2.68 -24.21 8.58
C ALA A 144 -3.53 -25.50 8.41
N ASN A 145 -2.93 -26.63 8.06
CA ASN A 145 -3.57 -27.94 7.90
C ASN A 145 -3.22 -28.86 9.08
#